data_0b768f75f1b964e95abcaece7ff37356
#
_entry.id   0b768f75f1b964e95abcaece7ff37356
#
_cell.length_a   1.000
_cell.length_b   1.000
_cell.length_c   1.000
_cell.angle_alpha   90.00
_cell.angle_beta   90.00
_cell.angle_gamma   90.00
#
_symmetry.space_group_name_H-M   'P 1'
#
loop_
_entity.id
_entity.type
_entity.pdbx_description
1 polymer ?
#
loop_
_entity_poly.entity_id
_entity_poly.type
_entity_poly.pdbx_seq_one_letter_code
_entity_poly.pdbx_strand_id
1 'polypeptide(L)'
;MADEAGFLMSPSVKKTWAPRGDTPVVRCRTRRHKKVSVPGAVALRPATGELALLCDFHPDSYVRGEQAAAFLHRVLAEYPAGPVDLVWDNLAAHRSPIVKEVVAAHPRLTLHYLPPYAPDLNAAEWVWCLAKHHRMANHAIDDLDGLQAEAKKHLDDIAADHDLLRSCFKGAGLATAL
;
A
#
# COMPACT_ATOMS: atom_id res chain seq x y z
N MET A 1 1.33 9.89 2.07
CA MET A 1 2.55 9.05 1.97
C MET A 1 2.21 7.87 1.10
N ALA A 2 3.01 7.59 0.10
CA ALA A 2 2.74 6.53 -0.89
C ALA A 2 3.83 5.44 -0.86
N ASP A 3 3.48 4.27 -1.36
CA ASP A 3 4.32 3.08 -1.42
C ASP A 3 3.72 1.99 -2.30
N GLU A 4 4.45 0.91 -2.60
CA GLU A 4 3.95 -0.25 -3.32
C GLU A 4 4.04 -1.54 -2.51
N ALA A 5 2.94 -2.26 -2.48
CA ALA A 5 2.91 -3.60 -1.90
C ALA A 5 2.77 -4.69 -2.98
N GLY A 6 3.48 -5.79 -2.81
CA GLY A 6 3.21 -7.03 -3.55
C GLY A 6 2.45 -8.03 -2.67
N PHE A 7 1.25 -8.40 -3.07
CA PHE A 7 0.51 -9.52 -2.49
C PHE A 7 0.83 -10.77 -3.30
N LEU A 8 1.39 -11.78 -2.65
CA LEU A 8 1.87 -12.99 -3.33
C LEU A 8 0.86 -14.12 -3.21
N MET A 9 0.77 -14.97 -4.23
CA MET A 9 0.02 -16.23 -4.15
C MET A 9 0.55 -17.18 -3.06
N SER A 10 1.84 -17.06 -2.70
CA SER A 10 2.38 -17.75 -1.53
C SER A 10 1.97 -16.99 -0.27
N PRO A 11 1.19 -17.60 0.66
CA PRO A 11 0.73 -16.91 1.84
C PRO A 11 1.88 -16.51 2.76
N SER A 12 1.72 -15.40 3.45
CA SER A 12 2.60 -15.01 4.56
C SER A 12 2.38 -15.99 5.72
N VAL A 13 3.42 -16.72 6.11
CA VAL A 13 3.32 -17.71 7.19
C VAL A 13 3.53 -17.04 8.55
N LYS A 14 2.58 -17.19 9.44
CA LYS A 14 2.63 -16.69 10.82
C LYS A 14 2.30 -17.81 11.81
N LYS A 15 2.83 -17.68 13.03
CA LYS A 15 2.44 -18.55 14.14
C LYS A 15 0.94 -18.40 14.41
N THR A 16 0.27 -19.52 14.65
CA THR A 16 -1.14 -19.56 15.01
C THR A 16 -1.38 -20.53 16.15
N TRP A 17 -2.56 -20.47 16.76
CA TRP A 17 -2.96 -21.37 17.83
C TRP A 17 -3.43 -22.70 17.26
N ALA A 18 -3.04 -23.80 17.92
CA ALA A 18 -3.47 -25.14 17.61
C ALA A 18 -3.47 -26.00 18.87
N PRO A 19 -4.20 -27.13 18.90
CA PRO A 19 -4.09 -28.11 19.95
C PRO A 19 -2.63 -28.60 20.09
N ARG A 20 -2.21 -28.92 21.30
CA ARG A 20 -0.87 -29.44 21.55
C ARG A 20 -0.63 -30.75 20.78
N GLY A 21 0.42 -30.77 19.97
CA GLY A 21 0.76 -31.93 19.15
C GLY A 21 0.12 -31.96 17.77
N ASP A 22 -0.78 -31.03 17.46
CA ASP A 22 -1.45 -30.92 16.17
C ASP A 22 -1.02 -29.64 15.46
N THR A 23 0.00 -29.74 14.62
CA THR A 23 0.54 -28.60 13.87
C THR A 23 -0.39 -28.31 12.67
N PRO A 24 -0.96 -27.10 12.53
CA PRO A 24 -1.82 -26.78 11.42
C PRO A 24 -1.06 -26.86 10.08
N VAL A 25 -1.64 -27.54 9.10
CA VAL A 25 -1.10 -27.66 7.75
C VAL A 25 -1.99 -26.89 6.79
N VAL A 26 -1.48 -25.78 6.25
CA VAL A 26 -2.13 -25.02 5.20
C VAL A 26 -1.62 -25.51 3.85
N ARG A 27 -2.49 -26.11 3.07
CA ARG A 27 -2.16 -26.51 1.68
C ARG A 27 -2.46 -25.36 0.76
N CYS A 28 -1.49 -24.93 -0.03
CA CYS A 28 -1.66 -23.89 -1.05
C CYS A 28 -1.18 -24.37 -2.41
N ARG A 29 -1.87 -23.96 -3.47
CA ARG A 29 -1.40 -24.13 -4.86
C ARG A 29 -0.42 -23.00 -5.16
N THR A 30 0.86 -23.21 -4.88
CA THR A 30 1.87 -22.16 -5.10
C THR A 30 2.14 -21.95 -6.60
N ARG A 31 1.69 -20.83 -7.12
CA ARG A 31 2.24 -20.22 -8.33
C ARG A 31 3.25 -19.15 -7.89
N ARG A 32 4.46 -19.59 -7.54
CA ARG A 32 5.49 -18.84 -6.81
C ARG A 32 5.82 -17.42 -7.31
N HIS A 33 5.46 -17.09 -8.54
CA HIS A 33 5.80 -15.80 -9.15
C HIS A 33 4.59 -14.89 -9.39
N LYS A 34 3.37 -15.39 -9.16
CA LYS A 34 2.17 -14.60 -9.36
C LYS A 34 1.87 -13.73 -8.14
N LYS A 35 1.57 -12.47 -8.42
CA LYS A 35 1.29 -11.47 -7.40
C LYS A 35 0.28 -10.45 -7.90
N VAL A 36 -0.32 -9.73 -6.97
CA VAL A 36 -1.01 -8.48 -7.23
C VAL A 36 -0.13 -7.36 -6.67
N SER A 37 0.34 -6.47 -7.54
CA SER A 37 1.05 -5.26 -7.10
C SER A 37 0.04 -4.16 -6.82
N VAL A 38 0.22 -3.49 -5.68
CA VAL A 38 -0.73 -2.48 -5.19
C VAL A 38 0.05 -1.22 -4.85
N PRO A 39 0.14 -0.23 -5.75
CA PRO A 39 0.51 1.12 -5.36
C PRO A 39 -0.62 1.70 -4.51
N GLY A 40 -0.25 2.36 -3.42
CA GLY A 40 -1.21 2.98 -2.52
C GLY A 40 -0.66 4.17 -1.79
N ALA A 41 -1.56 4.97 -1.24
CA ALA A 41 -1.20 6.13 -0.46
C ALA A 41 -2.13 6.30 0.76
N VAL A 42 -1.54 6.53 1.92
CA VAL A 42 -2.25 7.08 3.08
C VAL A 42 -2.20 8.59 2.96
N ALA A 43 -3.35 9.19 2.74
CA ALA A 43 -3.52 10.62 2.59
C ALA A 43 -4.05 11.24 3.88
N LEU A 44 -3.53 12.41 4.23
CA LEU A 44 -4.03 13.26 5.32
C LEU A 44 -4.51 14.58 4.71
N ARG A 45 -5.71 15.00 5.08
CA ARG A 45 -6.23 16.33 4.80
C ARG A 45 -5.97 17.24 6.03
N PRO A 46 -4.94 18.11 6.01
CA PRO A 46 -4.50 18.81 7.22
C PRO A 46 -5.59 19.70 7.83
N ALA A 47 -6.48 20.26 7.01
CA ALA A 47 -7.55 21.14 7.47
C ALA A 47 -8.60 20.44 8.35
N THR A 48 -8.81 19.14 8.17
CA THR A 48 -9.86 18.37 8.86
C THR A 48 -9.29 17.25 9.72
N GLY A 49 -8.01 16.89 9.55
CA GLY A 49 -7.42 15.69 10.16
C GLY A 49 -7.95 14.37 9.55
N GLU A 50 -8.68 14.46 8.44
CA GLU A 50 -9.24 13.30 7.75
C GLU A 50 -8.14 12.48 7.09
N LEU A 51 -8.17 11.17 7.33
CA LEU A 51 -7.29 10.20 6.69
C LEU A 51 -8.07 9.38 5.66
N ALA A 52 -7.41 9.07 4.55
CA ALA A 52 -7.93 8.20 3.52
C ALA A 52 -6.84 7.25 3.02
N LEU A 53 -7.24 6.07 2.54
CA LEU A 53 -6.37 5.11 1.86
C LEU A 53 -6.80 5.01 0.40
N LEU A 54 -5.87 5.26 -0.51
CA LEU A 54 -6.03 5.08 -1.94
C LEU A 54 -5.20 3.87 -2.37
N CYS A 55 -5.77 2.96 -3.16
CA CYS A 55 -5.07 1.79 -3.68
C CYS A 55 -5.48 1.50 -5.12
N ASP A 56 -4.50 1.18 -5.97
CA ASP A 56 -4.71 0.58 -7.29
C ASP A 56 -4.24 -0.86 -7.29
N PHE A 57 -4.82 -1.70 -8.17
CA PHE A 57 -4.52 -3.13 -8.20
C PHE A 57 -4.03 -3.53 -9.60
N HIS A 58 -2.83 -4.11 -9.66
CA HIS A 58 -2.19 -4.56 -10.89
C HIS A 58 -1.87 -6.06 -10.80
N PRO A 59 -2.82 -6.94 -11.20
CA PRO A 59 -2.59 -8.39 -11.18
C PRO A 59 -1.50 -8.78 -12.18
N ASP A 60 -0.65 -9.72 -11.76
CA ASP A 60 0.46 -10.29 -12.53
C ASP A 60 1.40 -9.24 -13.16
N SER A 61 1.52 -8.08 -12.53
CA SER A 61 2.28 -6.95 -13.03
C SER A 61 3.21 -6.37 -11.95
N TYR A 62 4.19 -5.61 -12.39
CA TYR A 62 5.08 -4.81 -11.54
C TYR A 62 4.71 -3.34 -11.68
N VAL A 63 4.81 -2.59 -10.59
CA VAL A 63 4.73 -1.13 -10.66
C VAL A 63 6.04 -0.61 -11.25
N ARG A 64 5.94 0.01 -12.42
CA ARG A 64 7.00 0.69 -13.13
C ARG A 64 6.65 2.18 -13.27
N GLY A 65 7.46 2.93 -14.00
CA GLY A 65 7.22 4.36 -14.18
C GLY A 65 5.83 4.72 -14.72
N GLU A 66 5.28 3.91 -15.63
CA GLU A 66 3.94 4.11 -16.19
C GLU A 66 2.83 3.95 -15.14
N GLN A 67 2.88 2.88 -14.34
CA GLN A 67 1.91 2.63 -13.27
C GLN A 67 2.07 3.68 -12.16
N ALA A 68 3.31 4.06 -11.85
CA ALA A 68 3.59 5.14 -10.90
C ALA A 68 3.00 6.47 -11.38
N ALA A 69 3.17 6.83 -12.66
CA ALA A 69 2.57 8.02 -13.25
C ALA A 69 1.04 7.98 -13.26
N ALA A 70 0.45 6.82 -13.61
CA ALA A 70 -0.99 6.61 -13.55
C ALA A 70 -1.55 6.80 -12.14
N PHE A 71 -0.83 6.27 -11.13
CA PHE A 71 -1.20 6.44 -9.73
C PHE A 71 -1.14 7.92 -9.30
N LEU A 72 -0.15 8.70 -9.74
CA LEU A 72 -0.11 10.15 -9.49
C LEU A 72 -1.31 10.87 -10.10
N HIS A 73 -1.72 10.53 -11.32
CA HIS A 73 -2.92 11.09 -11.92
C HIS A 73 -4.17 10.76 -11.13
N ARG A 74 -4.29 9.54 -10.59
CA ARG A 74 -5.39 9.17 -9.71
C ARG A 74 -5.40 9.99 -8.42
N VAL A 75 -4.25 10.14 -7.75
CA VAL A 75 -4.13 10.99 -6.55
C VAL A 75 -4.56 12.41 -6.85
N LEU A 76 -4.12 12.97 -7.99
CA LEU A 76 -4.50 14.31 -8.41
C LEU A 76 -5.99 14.46 -8.73
N ALA A 77 -6.63 13.43 -9.26
CA ALA A 77 -8.07 13.40 -9.52
C ALA A 77 -8.90 13.30 -8.23
N GLU A 78 -8.43 12.52 -7.26
CA GLU A 78 -9.07 12.39 -5.93
C GLU A 78 -8.99 13.70 -5.12
N TYR A 79 -7.89 14.44 -5.30
CA TYR A 79 -7.68 15.75 -4.67
C TYR A 79 -7.59 16.85 -5.75
N PRO A 80 -8.72 17.27 -6.33
CA PRO A 80 -8.72 18.17 -7.50
C PRO A 80 -8.30 19.61 -7.16
N ALA A 81 -8.34 20.01 -5.89
CA ALA A 81 -8.04 21.36 -5.44
C ALA A 81 -6.92 21.40 -4.39
N GLY A 82 -6.17 22.50 -4.36
CA GLY A 82 -5.11 22.76 -3.41
C GLY A 82 -3.78 22.05 -3.73
N PRO A 83 -2.75 22.31 -2.94
CA PRO A 83 -1.45 21.64 -3.07
C PRO A 83 -1.53 20.18 -2.65
N VAL A 84 -0.72 19.34 -3.28
CA VAL A 84 -0.54 17.92 -2.96
C VAL A 84 0.93 17.68 -2.70
N ASP A 85 1.28 17.40 -1.45
CA ASP A 85 2.61 16.97 -1.04
C ASP A 85 2.62 15.45 -0.94
N LEU A 86 3.29 14.77 -1.86
CA LEU A 86 3.39 13.31 -1.87
C LEU A 86 4.78 12.90 -1.39
N VAL A 87 4.80 12.15 -0.29
CA VAL A 87 6.03 11.55 0.25
C VAL A 87 6.13 10.13 -0.25
N TRP A 88 7.25 9.78 -0.89
CA TRP A 88 7.49 8.50 -1.53
C TRP A 88 8.88 7.95 -1.20
N ASP A 89 9.11 6.67 -1.44
CA ASP A 89 10.46 6.11 -1.34
C ASP A 89 11.33 6.47 -2.55
N ASN A 90 12.59 6.04 -2.53
CA ASN A 90 13.56 6.36 -3.57
C ASN A 90 13.64 5.32 -4.70
N LEU A 91 12.58 4.53 -4.95
CA LEU A 91 12.58 3.57 -6.05
C LEU A 91 12.85 4.25 -7.40
N ALA A 92 13.55 3.57 -8.29
CA ALA A 92 13.88 4.10 -9.61
C ALA A 92 12.63 4.42 -10.45
N ALA A 93 11.53 3.67 -10.25
CA ALA A 93 10.25 3.93 -10.90
C ALA A 93 9.71 5.33 -10.60
N HIS A 94 9.87 5.80 -9.34
CA HIS A 94 9.39 7.11 -8.87
C HIS A 94 10.21 8.29 -9.40
N ARG A 95 11.38 8.01 -9.95
CA ARG A 95 12.28 9.00 -10.57
C ARG A 95 12.36 8.88 -12.09
N SER A 96 11.48 8.06 -12.68
CA SER A 96 11.43 7.83 -14.12
C SER A 96 11.11 9.12 -14.89
N PRO A 97 11.48 9.23 -16.17
CA PRO A 97 11.15 10.38 -17.00
C PRO A 97 9.65 10.69 -17.03
N ILE A 98 8.81 9.66 -17.17
CA ILE A 98 7.35 9.83 -17.22
C ILE A 98 6.77 10.40 -15.92
N VAL A 99 7.30 10.01 -14.75
CA VAL A 99 6.90 10.59 -13.45
C VAL A 99 7.31 12.07 -13.39
N LYS A 100 8.51 12.40 -13.86
CA LYS A 100 8.97 13.81 -13.92
C LYS A 100 8.11 14.67 -14.83
N GLU A 101 7.63 14.12 -15.95
CA GLU A 101 6.69 14.79 -16.86
C GLU A 101 5.36 15.09 -16.17
N VAL A 102 4.81 14.12 -15.40
CA VAL A 102 3.59 14.34 -14.62
C VAL A 102 3.78 15.47 -13.60
N VAL A 103 4.89 15.47 -12.88
CA VAL A 103 5.19 16.53 -11.89
C VAL A 103 5.32 17.89 -12.56
N ALA A 104 6.04 17.97 -13.69
CA ALA A 104 6.21 19.21 -14.43
C ALA A 104 4.89 19.75 -14.98
N ALA A 105 3.94 18.87 -15.37
CA ALA A 105 2.63 19.26 -15.87
C ALA A 105 1.65 19.70 -14.76
N HIS A 106 1.95 19.40 -13.47
CA HIS A 106 1.06 19.67 -12.36
C HIS A 106 1.76 20.48 -11.25
N PRO A 107 1.84 21.81 -11.36
CA PRO A 107 2.60 22.66 -10.39
C PRO A 107 2.13 22.55 -8.94
N ARG A 108 0.92 22.05 -8.71
CA ARG A 108 0.37 21.81 -7.36
C ARG A 108 0.85 20.49 -6.73
N LEU A 109 1.53 19.63 -7.48
CA LEU A 109 2.11 18.38 -6.98
C LEU A 109 3.57 18.56 -6.63
N THR A 110 3.92 18.31 -5.39
CA THR A 110 5.31 18.27 -4.91
C THR A 110 5.66 16.87 -4.46
N LEU A 111 6.75 16.30 -4.98
CA LEU A 111 7.27 15.01 -4.52
C LEU A 111 8.38 15.21 -3.49
N HIS A 112 8.24 14.54 -2.37
CA HIS A 112 9.25 14.43 -1.32
C HIS A 112 9.71 12.98 -1.24
N TYR A 113 11.01 12.75 -1.07
CA TYR A 113 11.54 11.41 -0.99
C TYR A 113 12.01 11.08 0.41
N LEU A 114 11.61 9.91 0.91
CA LEU A 114 12.09 9.39 2.18
C LEU A 114 13.60 9.13 2.14
N PRO A 115 14.28 9.20 3.28
CA PRO A 115 15.65 8.74 3.37
C PRO A 115 15.78 7.28 2.92
N PRO A 116 16.91 6.86 2.34
CA PRO A 116 17.13 5.45 2.01
C PRO A 116 17.00 4.57 3.25
N TYR A 117 16.38 3.39 3.08
CA TYR A 117 16.21 2.38 4.16
C TYR A 117 15.44 2.87 5.39
N ALA A 118 14.43 3.73 5.21
CA ALA A 118 13.59 4.25 6.28
C ALA A 118 12.09 3.87 6.12
N PRO A 119 11.74 2.57 5.99
CA PRO A 119 10.34 2.15 5.82
C PRO A 119 9.48 2.51 7.02
N ASP A 120 10.05 2.53 8.23
CA ASP A 120 9.33 2.85 9.46
C ASP A 120 8.73 4.27 9.46
N LEU A 121 9.25 5.17 8.61
CA LEU A 121 8.73 6.52 8.43
C LEU A 121 7.56 6.59 7.42
N ASN A 122 7.21 5.47 6.76
CA ASN A 122 6.14 5.44 5.78
C ASN A 122 4.88 4.82 6.36
N ALA A 123 3.82 5.62 6.51
CA ALA A 123 2.54 5.14 7.03
C ALA A 123 1.91 4.04 6.17
N ALA A 124 2.18 4.01 4.86
CA ALA A 124 1.71 2.97 3.97
C ALA A 124 2.29 1.58 4.32
N GLU A 125 3.53 1.49 4.76
CA GLU A 125 4.16 0.23 5.19
C GLU A 125 3.42 -0.41 6.37
N TRP A 126 2.89 0.39 7.29
CA TRP A 126 2.06 -0.10 8.40
C TRP A 126 0.73 -0.66 7.91
N VAL A 127 0.12 -0.04 6.89
CA VAL A 127 -1.08 -0.58 6.22
C VAL A 127 -0.77 -1.92 5.57
N TRP A 128 0.36 -2.02 4.84
CA TRP A 128 0.78 -3.28 4.23
C TRP A 128 1.07 -4.37 5.25
N CYS A 129 1.68 -4.02 6.37
CA CYS A 129 1.91 -4.95 7.48
C CYS A 129 0.59 -5.51 8.02
N LEU A 130 -0.40 -4.64 8.27
CA LEU A 130 -1.73 -5.07 8.71
C LEU A 130 -2.40 -5.99 7.70
N ALA A 131 -2.45 -5.60 6.42
CA ALA A 131 -3.08 -6.39 5.38
C ALA A 131 -2.42 -7.76 5.21
N LYS A 132 -1.09 -7.79 4.99
CA LYS A 132 -0.35 -9.02 4.66
C LYS A 132 -0.14 -9.94 5.84
N HIS A 133 0.24 -9.38 7.00
CA HIS A 133 0.76 -10.17 8.13
C HIS A 133 -0.25 -10.38 9.25
N HIS A 134 -1.35 -9.65 9.27
CA HIS A 134 -2.40 -9.85 10.26
C HIS A 134 -3.69 -10.37 9.63
N ARG A 135 -4.16 -9.79 8.52
CA ARG A 135 -5.46 -10.16 7.94
C ARG A 135 -5.36 -11.31 6.93
N MET A 136 -4.29 -11.36 6.11
CA MET A 136 -4.09 -12.40 5.10
C MET A 136 -3.04 -13.45 5.50
N ALA A 137 -2.55 -13.43 6.74
CA ALA A 137 -1.59 -14.43 7.21
C ALA A 137 -2.20 -15.84 7.20
N ASN A 138 -1.43 -16.83 6.76
CA ASN A 138 -1.82 -18.24 6.63
C ASN A 138 -3.05 -18.48 5.72
N HIS A 139 -3.46 -17.49 4.92
CA HIS A 139 -4.61 -17.62 4.03
C HIS A 139 -4.15 -18.13 2.66
N ALA A 140 -4.49 -19.37 2.35
CA ALA A 140 -4.23 -19.96 1.03
C ALA A 140 -5.34 -19.53 0.06
N ILE A 141 -4.93 -18.96 -1.08
CA ILE A 141 -5.83 -18.48 -2.13
C ILE A 141 -5.49 -19.24 -3.41
N ASP A 142 -6.51 -19.69 -4.15
CA ASP A 142 -6.32 -20.62 -5.25
C ASP A 142 -5.91 -19.95 -6.58
N ASP A 143 -6.32 -18.70 -6.80
CA ASP A 143 -6.05 -17.98 -8.04
C ASP A 143 -5.77 -16.49 -7.81
N LEU A 144 -5.41 -15.80 -8.89
CA LEU A 144 -5.01 -14.40 -8.84
C LEU A 144 -6.19 -13.45 -8.61
N ASP A 145 -7.35 -13.80 -9.13
CA ASP A 145 -8.57 -12.99 -8.98
C ASP A 145 -9.06 -13.05 -7.53
N GLY A 146 -9.04 -14.23 -6.91
CA GLY A 146 -9.29 -14.41 -5.49
C GLY A 146 -8.28 -13.64 -4.62
N LEU A 147 -6.97 -13.65 -5.00
CA LEU A 147 -5.97 -12.88 -4.29
C LEU A 147 -6.23 -11.37 -4.35
N GLN A 148 -6.61 -10.87 -5.53
CA GLN A 148 -6.97 -9.47 -5.70
C GLN A 148 -8.23 -9.11 -4.89
N ALA A 149 -9.26 -9.96 -4.94
CA ALA A 149 -10.51 -9.74 -4.22
C ALA A 149 -10.28 -9.68 -2.69
N GLU A 150 -9.50 -10.62 -2.15
CA GLU A 150 -9.17 -10.64 -0.72
C GLU A 150 -8.27 -9.46 -0.30
N ALA A 151 -7.25 -9.13 -1.11
CA ALA A 151 -6.42 -7.97 -0.83
C ALA A 151 -7.24 -6.69 -0.84
N LYS A 152 -8.12 -6.53 -1.86
CA LYS A 152 -9.02 -5.37 -1.95
C LYS A 152 -9.95 -5.28 -0.75
N LYS A 153 -10.64 -6.37 -0.39
CA LYS A 153 -11.54 -6.42 0.76
C LYS A 153 -10.84 -5.94 2.04
N HIS A 154 -9.66 -6.50 2.33
CA HIS A 154 -8.93 -6.14 3.55
C HIS A 154 -8.41 -4.70 3.54
N LEU A 155 -8.02 -4.18 2.39
CA LEU A 155 -7.60 -2.78 2.26
C LEU A 155 -8.79 -1.82 2.35
N ASP A 156 -9.95 -2.18 1.78
CA ASP A 156 -11.20 -1.42 1.94
C ASP A 156 -11.65 -1.40 3.42
N ASP A 157 -11.58 -2.54 4.13
CA ASP A 157 -11.87 -2.62 5.56
C ASP A 157 -10.93 -1.76 6.41
N ILE A 158 -9.63 -1.68 6.04
CA ILE A 158 -8.65 -0.80 6.71
C ILE A 158 -8.97 0.65 6.38
N ALA A 159 -9.33 0.97 5.14
CA ALA A 159 -9.69 2.31 4.71
C ALA A 159 -10.93 2.85 5.44
N ALA A 160 -11.89 1.98 5.73
CA ALA A 160 -13.12 2.33 6.46
C ALA A 160 -12.90 2.52 7.97
N ASP A 161 -11.80 2.01 8.52
CA ASP A 161 -11.47 2.11 9.94
C ASP A 161 -10.51 3.30 10.18
N HIS A 162 -11.09 4.47 10.46
CA HIS A 162 -10.33 5.71 10.68
C HIS A 162 -9.34 5.62 11.86
N ASP A 163 -9.69 4.89 12.93
CA ASP A 163 -8.80 4.73 14.08
C ASP A 163 -7.61 3.84 13.73
N LEU A 164 -7.82 2.83 12.90
CA LEU A 164 -6.78 1.96 12.41
C LEU A 164 -5.82 2.72 11.48
N LEU A 165 -6.33 3.51 10.53
CA LEU A 165 -5.50 4.39 9.69
C LEU A 165 -4.72 5.40 10.50
N ARG A 166 -5.35 5.98 11.53
CA ARG A 166 -4.69 6.88 12.47
C ARG A 166 -3.55 6.19 13.23
N SER A 167 -3.73 4.93 13.60
CA SER A 167 -2.69 4.12 14.24
C SER A 167 -1.50 3.88 13.31
N CYS A 168 -1.74 3.62 12.03
CA CYS A 168 -0.68 3.49 11.02
C CYS A 168 0.12 4.80 10.88
N PHE A 169 -0.58 5.92 10.85
CA PHE A 169 0.06 7.24 10.76
C PHE A 169 0.91 7.56 12.01
N LYS A 170 0.40 7.24 13.20
CA LYS A 170 1.15 7.36 14.46
C LYS A 170 2.35 6.42 14.50
N GLY A 171 2.22 5.19 14.00
CA GLY A 171 3.30 4.22 13.91
C GLY A 171 4.48 4.73 13.09
N ALA A 172 4.24 5.52 12.05
CA ALA A 172 5.26 6.20 11.25
C ALA A 172 5.84 7.47 11.93
N GLY A 173 5.53 7.74 13.20
CA GLY A 173 6.04 8.91 13.92
C GLY A 173 5.34 10.23 13.60
N LEU A 174 4.20 10.18 12.90
CA LEU A 174 3.48 11.37 12.41
C LEU A 174 2.33 11.82 13.34
N ALA A 175 2.41 11.50 14.62
CA ALA A 175 1.36 11.78 15.61
C ALA A 175 1.02 13.28 15.76
N THR A 176 1.98 14.16 15.47
CA THR A 176 1.82 15.62 15.57
C THR A 176 1.10 16.25 14.39
N ALA A 177 0.85 15.49 13.32
CA ALA A 177 0.16 15.96 12.12
C ALA A 177 -1.37 15.73 12.16
N LEU A 178 -1.88 15.14 13.26
CA LEU A 178 -3.28 14.72 13.44
C LEU A 178 -4.03 15.59 14.44
#